data_4641912b490f25289860f311e0165bbe
#
_entry.id   4641912b490f25289860f311e0165bbe
#
_cell.length_a   1.000
_cell.length_b   1.000
_cell.length_c   1.000
_cell.angle_alpha   90.00
_cell.angle_beta   90.00
_cell.angle_gamma   90.00
#
_symmetry.space_group_name_H-M   'P 1'
#
loop_
_entity.id
_entity.type
_entity.pdbx_description
1 polymer ?
#
loop_
_entity_poly.entity_id
_entity_poly.type
_entity_poly.pdbx_seq_one_letter_code
_entity_poly.pdbx_strand_id
1 'polypeptide(L)'
;AINILQGIVFDLLILDINLPDGSGLELLRTLRQNGTSTPAILLTANDLELDEVTGLEAGADDYITKPFSLAVLRARVNAQLRRCVPAKQDRIELNGFILDFTRMEFSKEGTIIDLSKTEQRLLRLLVENRGRTLPRELLLEKVWDGGEFVDENALSVVVRRLRGKLGNAPIRTVYGVGYTWEVSK
;
A
#
# COMPACT_ATOMS: atom_id res chain seq x y z
N ALA A 1 18.53 -3.22 -21.52
CA ALA A 1 17.50 -3.48 -20.48
C ALA A 1 17.88 -4.66 -19.60
N ILE A 2 18.25 -5.83 -20.12
CA ILE A 2 18.51 -7.08 -19.36
C ILE A 2 19.60 -6.89 -18.29
N ASN A 3 20.70 -6.21 -18.60
CA ASN A 3 21.81 -5.99 -17.66
C ASN A 3 21.42 -5.15 -16.42
N ILE A 4 20.42 -4.27 -16.55
CA ILE A 4 19.92 -3.44 -15.43
C ILE A 4 19.05 -4.29 -14.50
N LEU A 5 18.29 -5.22 -15.07
CA LEU A 5 17.37 -6.11 -14.34
C LEU A 5 18.08 -7.22 -13.57
N GLN A 6 19.35 -7.50 -13.86
CA GLN A 6 20.14 -8.52 -13.15
C GLN A 6 20.75 -8.05 -11.83
N GLY A 7 20.76 -6.73 -11.55
CA GLY A 7 21.39 -6.16 -10.35
C GLY A 7 20.45 -5.37 -9.44
N ILE A 8 19.22 -5.09 -9.87
CA ILE A 8 18.28 -4.25 -9.13
C ILE A 8 16.95 -4.99 -8.99
N VAL A 9 16.43 -5.04 -7.78
CA VAL A 9 15.08 -5.54 -7.52
C VAL A 9 14.07 -4.42 -7.75
N PHE A 10 13.13 -4.66 -8.64
CA PHE A 10 12.04 -3.73 -8.94
C PHE A 10 10.73 -4.26 -8.36
N ASP A 11 9.87 -3.36 -7.88
CA ASP A 11 8.54 -3.70 -7.38
C ASP A 11 7.53 -3.89 -8.51
N LEU A 12 7.77 -3.28 -9.68
CA LEU A 12 6.91 -3.34 -10.86
C LEU A 12 7.72 -3.00 -12.12
N LEU A 13 7.42 -3.69 -13.20
CA LEU A 13 7.94 -3.40 -14.54
C LEU A 13 6.83 -2.77 -15.39
N ILE A 14 7.15 -1.71 -16.13
CA ILE A 14 6.28 -1.15 -17.17
C ILE A 14 7.05 -1.26 -18.46
N LEU A 15 6.57 -2.08 -19.38
CA LEU A 15 7.25 -2.41 -20.60
C LEU A 15 6.42 -2.00 -21.82
N ASP A 16 7.00 -1.22 -22.71
CA ASP A 16 6.41 -0.99 -24.02
C ASP A 16 6.63 -2.22 -24.90
N ILE A 17 5.58 -2.72 -25.55
CA ILE A 17 5.71 -3.83 -26.51
C ILE A 17 6.64 -3.43 -27.66
N ASN A 18 6.53 -2.19 -28.16
CA ASN A 18 7.30 -1.69 -29.27
C ASN A 18 8.52 -0.88 -28.78
N LEU A 19 9.60 -1.54 -28.49
CA LEU A 19 10.87 -0.90 -28.15
C LEU A 19 11.70 -0.65 -29.41
N PRO A 20 12.52 0.43 -29.47
CA PRO A 20 13.35 0.73 -30.64
C PRO A 20 14.43 -0.33 -30.93
N ASP A 21 14.79 -1.13 -29.94
CA ASP A 21 15.86 -2.15 -29.97
C ASP A 21 15.31 -3.58 -29.77
N GLY A 22 13.98 -3.79 -29.87
CA GLY A 22 13.39 -5.12 -29.74
C GLY A 22 11.93 -5.10 -29.29
N SER A 23 11.46 -6.20 -28.74
CA SER A 23 10.11 -6.37 -28.22
C SER A 23 10.09 -6.48 -26.69
N GLY A 24 9.28 -5.61 -26.03
CA GLY A 24 9.03 -5.73 -24.60
C GLY A 24 8.38 -7.04 -24.20
N LEU A 25 7.62 -7.66 -25.13
CA LEU A 25 7.01 -8.97 -24.93
C LEU A 25 8.08 -10.09 -24.85
N GLU A 26 9.06 -10.07 -25.77
CA GLU A 26 10.18 -11.03 -25.75
C GLU A 26 11.05 -10.83 -24.51
N LEU A 27 11.27 -9.57 -24.12
CA LEU A 27 11.96 -9.26 -22.89
C LEU A 27 11.25 -9.87 -21.68
N LEU A 28 9.92 -9.70 -21.59
CA LEU A 28 9.13 -10.27 -20.51
C LEU A 28 9.20 -11.81 -20.48
N ARG A 29 9.05 -12.46 -21.62
CA ARG A 29 9.21 -13.92 -21.72
C ARG A 29 10.57 -14.40 -21.19
N THR A 30 11.64 -13.70 -21.60
CA THR A 30 12.99 -14.03 -21.13
C THR A 30 13.13 -13.85 -19.62
N LEU A 31 12.55 -12.79 -19.04
CA LEU A 31 12.54 -12.56 -17.61
C LEU A 31 11.78 -13.65 -16.86
N ARG A 32 10.62 -14.07 -17.35
CA ARG A 32 9.83 -15.16 -16.77
C ARG A 32 10.56 -16.51 -16.83
N GLN A 33 11.22 -16.81 -17.93
CA GLN A 33 12.05 -18.02 -18.07
C GLN A 33 13.23 -18.01 -17.10
N ASN A 34 13.78 -16.84 -16.78
CA ASN A 34 14.85 -16.69 -15.78
C ASN A 34 14.34 -16.61 -14.32
N GLY A 35 13.06 -16.91 -14.07
CA GLY A 35 12.48 -16.99 -12.73
C GLY A 35 12.07 -15.65 -12.13
N THR A 36 12.07 -14.56 -12.90
CA THR A 36 11.62 -13.25 -12.41
C THR A 36 10.11 -13.25 -12.21
N SER A 37 9.65 -13.03 -10.98
CA SER A 37 8.24 -12.93 -10.60
C SER A 37 7.76 -11.48 -10.42
N THR A 38 8.61 -10.49 -10.66
CA THR A 38 8.24 -9.07 -10.59
C THR A 38 7.05 -8.79 -11.50
N PRO A 39 5.97 -8.18 -10.99
CA PRO A 39 4.80 -7.84 -11.82
C PRO A 39 5.16 -6.96 -12.99
N ALA A 40 4.46 -7.18 -14.09
CA ALA A 40 4.71 -6.46 -15.33
C ALA A 40 3.41 -5.95 -15.95
N ILE A 41 3.39 -4.67 -16.31
CA ILE A 41 2.35 -4.04 -17.12
C ILE A 41 2.91 -3.84 -18.53
N LEU A 42 2.22 -4.35 -19.54
CA LEU A 42 2.58 -4.10 -20.94
C LEU A 42 1.84 -2.87 -21.46
N LEU A 43 2.55 -2.02 -22.18
CA LEU A 43 1.98 -0.91 -22.95
C LEU A 43 1.90 -1.32 -24.42
N THR A 44 0.69 -1.33 -25.00
CA THR A 44 0.47 -1.70 -26.40
C THR A 44 -0.15 -0.55 -27.20
N ALA A 45 0.17 -0.49 -28.49
CA ALA A 45 -0.45 0.44 -29.44
C ALA A 45 -1.68 -0.18 -30.14
N ASN A 46 -1.95 -1.45 -29.91
CA ASN A 46 -2.94 -2.23 -30.69
C ASN A 46 -4.06 -2.74 -29.78
N ASP A 47 -5.32 -2.49 -30.19
CA ASP A 47 -6.54 -2.96 -29.52
C ASP A 47 -6.94 -4.39 -29.95
N LEU A 48 -6.06 -5.12 -30.65
CA LEU A 48 -6.40 -6.46 -31.12
C LEU A 48 -6.37 -7.41 -29.94
N GLU A 49 -7.46 -8.16 -29.75
CA GLU A 49 -7.59 -9.25 -28.75
C GLU A 49 -6.41 -10.23 -28.77
N LEU A 50 -5.73 -10.34 -29.92
CA LEU A 50 -4.56 -11.19 -30.10
C LEU A 50 -3.35 -10.71 -29.27
N ASP A 51 -3.16 -9.40 -29.11
CA ASP A 51 -2.05 -8.84 -28.32
C ASP A 51 -2.29 -8.98 -26.82
N GLU A 52 -3.57 -8.93 -26.40
CA GLU A 52 -3.96 -9.17 -25.00
C GLU A 52 -3.67 -10.62 -24.60
N VAL A 53 -4.15 -11.59 -25.40
CA VAL A 53 -3.93 -13.02 -25.14
C VAL A 53 -2.44 -13.34 -25.15
N THR A 54 -1.70 -12.84 -26.15
CA THR A 54 -0.25 -13.08 -26.28
C THR A 54 0.54 -12.45 -25.12
N GLY A 55 0.09 -11.28 -24.62
CA GLY A 55 0.68 -10.60 -23.47
C GLY A 55 0.47 -11.36 -22.17
N LEU A 56 -0.74 -11.85 -21.93
CA LEU A 56 -1.07 -12.65 -20.75
C LEU A 56 -0.34 -14.02 -20.78
N GLU A 57 -0.28 -14.68 -21.94
CA GLU A 57 0.50 -15.91 -22.14
C GLU A 57 2.01 -15.71 -21.94
N ALA A 58 2.53 -14.50 -22.21
CA ALA A 58 3.91 -14.14 -21.94
C ALA A 58 4.19 -13.90 -20.44
N GLY A 59 3.14 -13.95 -19.59
CA GLY A 59 3.23 -13.76 -18.15
C GLY A 59 3.15 -12.29 -17.70
N ALA A 60 2.46 -11.43 -18.47
CA ALA A 60 2.11 -10.09 -18.01
C ALA A 60 0.99 -10.16 -16.96
N ASP A 61 1.04 -9.26 -15.99
CA ASP A 61 0.01 -9.16 -14.93
C ASP A 61 -1.10 -8.17 -15.29
N ASP A 62 -0.84 -7.28 -16.25
CA ASP A 62 -1.80 -6.32 -16.79
C ASP A 62 -1.28 -5.74 -18.11
N TYR A 63 -2.17 -5.06 -18.85
CA TYR A 63 -1.83 -4.33 -20.07
C TYR A 63 -2.59 -3.01 -20.14
N ILE A 64 -2.05 -2.05 -20.89
CA ILE A 64 -2.65 -0.74 -21.12
C ILE A 64 -2.50 -0.38 -22.59
N THR A 65 -3.62 -0.15 -23.27
CA THR A 65 -3.64 0.32 -24.67
C THR A 65 -3.36 1.82 -24.75
N LYS A 66 -2.53 2.19 -25.73
CA LYS A 66 -2.23 3.58 -26.08
C LYS A 66 -3.28 4.11 -27.08
N PRO A 67 -3.73 5.37 -26.95
CA PRO A 67 -3.33 6.36 -25.95
C PRO A 67 -4.05 6.16 -24.62
N PHE A 68 -3.35 6.36 -23.50
CA PHE A 68 -3.91 6.28 -22.15
C PHE A 68 -3.70 7.57 -21.35
N SER A 69 -4.56 7.83 -20.38
CA SER A 69 -4.36 8.93 -19.44
C SER A 69 -3.42 8.53 -18.30
N LEU A 70 -2.72 9.51 -17.71
CA LEU A 70 -1.92 9.28 -16.50
C LEU A 70 -2.76 8.72 -15.34
N ALA A 71 -4.05 9.07 -15.27
CA ALA A 71 -4.96 8.53 -14.26
C ALA A 71 -5.15 7.02 -14.43
N VAL A 72 -5.31 6.52 -15.64
CA VAL A 72 -5.41 5.07 -15.94
C VAL A 72 -4.12 4.36 -15.59
N LEU A 73 -2.96 4.88 -16.03
CA LEU A 73 -1.66 4.30 -15.71
C LEU A 73 -1.47 4.21 -14.18
N ARG A 74 -1.71 5.31 -13.46
CA ARG A 74 -1.60 5.36 -12.00
C ARG A 74 -2.52 4.36 -11.30
N ALA A 75 -3.76 4.21 -11.77
CA ALA A 75 -4.72 3.27 -11.20
C ALA A 75 -4.23 1.82 -11.37
N ARG A 76 -3.72 1.45 -12.56
CA ARG A 76 -3.18 0.11 -12.86
C ARG A 76 -1.92 -0.20 -12.06
N VAL A 77 -0.97 0.75 -12.01
CA VAL A 77 0.25 0.64 -11.20
C VAL A 77 -0.10 0.39 -9.73
N ASN A 78 -0.99 1.21 -9.16
CA ASN A 78 -1.42 1.03 -7.77
C ASN A 78 -2.13 -0.31 -7.54
N ALA A 79 -2.88 -0.82 -8.54
CA ALA A 79 -3.53 -2.13 -8.43
C ALA A 79 -2.49 -3.27 -8.38
N GLN A 80 -1.47 -3.22 -9.23
CA GLN A 80 -0.41 -4.23 -9.23
C GLN A 80 0.46 -4.15 -7.98
N LEU A 81 0.88 -2.96 -7.57
CA LEU A 81 1.66 -2.79 -6.33
C LEU A 81 0.93 -3.29 -5.08
N ARG A 82 -0.41 -3.16 -5.03
CA ARG A 82 -1.21 -3.77 -3.94
C ARG A 82 -1.16 -5.30 -3.93
N ARG A 83 -1.04 -5.94 -5.10
CA ARG A 83 -0.93 -7.42 -5.21
C ARG A 83 0.45 -7.92 -4.83
N CYS A 84 1.48 -7.11 -5.06
CA CYS A 84 2.89 -7.46 -4.84
C CYS A 84 3.38 -7.19 -3.43
N VAL A 85 2.75 -6.28 -2.74
CA VAL A 85 2.92 -6.25 -1.30
C VAL A 85 2.35 -7.59 -0.83
N PRO A 86 3.17 -8.54 -0.30
CA PRO A 86 2.65 -9.70 0.40
C PRO A 86 1.67 -9.10 1.38
N ALA A 87 0.42 -9.52 1.38
CA ALA A 87 -0.66 -8.88 2.13
C ALA A 87 -0.04 -8.44 3.44
N LYS A 88 0.27 -7.13 3.54
CA LYS A 88 0.88 -6.56 4.76
C LYS A 88 -0.03 -7.15 5.76
N GLN A 89 0.46 -7.98 6.70
CA GLN A 89 -0.42 -8.68 7.59
C GLN A 89 -1.32 -7.59 8.13
N ASP A 90 -2.45 -7.35 7.43
CA ASP A 90 -3.44 -6.35 7.81
C ASP A 90 -4.03 -6.76 9.15
N ARG A 91 -3.62 -7.95 9.61
CA ARG A 91 -3.81 -8.48 10.95
C ARG A 91 -2.50 -8.35 11.73
N ILE A 92 -2.52 -7.48 12.70
CA ILE A 92 -1.42 -7.20 13.60
C ILE A 92 -1.81 -7.70 14.99
N GLU A 93 -0.96 -8.55 15.56
CA GLU A 93 -1.13 -9.05 16.93
C GLU A 93 -0.02 -8.44 17.81
N LEU A 94 -0.41 -7.66 18.80
CA LEU A 94 0.52 -7.03 19.73
C LEU A 94 -0.14 -6.68 21.06
N ASN A 95 0.56 -6.93 22.16
CA ASN A 95 0.13 -6.56 23.51
C ASN A 95 -1.33 -6.96 23.84
N GLY A 96 -1.76 -8.16 23.41
CA GLY A 96 -3.13 -8.63 23.59
C GLY A 96 -4.16 -8.06 22.63
N PHE A 97 -3.75 -7.16 21.72
CA PHE A 97 -4.58 -6.68 20.62
C PHE A 97 -4.49 -7.59 19.41
N ILE A 98 -5.63 -7.85 18.77
CA ILE A 98 -5.74 -8.44 17.43
C ILE A 98 -6.42 -7.38 16.57
N LEU A 99 -5.68 -6.85 15.60
CA LEU A 99 -6.10 -5.74 14.75
C LEU A 99 -6.12 -6.23 13.30
N ASP A 100 -7.29 -6.59 12.79
CA ASP A 100 -7.48 -7.02 11.39
C ASP A 100 -8.08 -5.86 10.58
N PHE A 101 -7.22 -5.18 9.86
CA PHE A 101 -7.60 -4.02 9.04
C PHE A 101 -8.24 -4.42 7.69
N THR A 102 -8.13 -5.68 7.28
CA THR A 102 -8.81 -6.20 6.08
C THR A 102 -10.26 -6.50 6.39
N ARG A 103 -10.51 -7.17 7.53
CA ARG A 103 -11.85 -7.53 7.98
C ARG A 103 -12.55 -6.44 8.77
N MET A 104 -11.79 -5.38 9.12
CA MET A 104 -12.26 -4.32 10.05
C MET A 104 -12.66 -4.87 11.42
N GLU A 105 -11.98 -5.90 11.89
CA GLU A 105 -12.21 -6.56 13.16
C GLU A 105 -11.08 -6.21 14.13
N PHE A 106 -11.45 -5.62 15.26
CA PHE A 106 -10.50 -5.17 16.28
C PHE A 106 -10.92 -5.77 17.61
N SER A 107 -9.96 -6.36 18.32
CA SER A 107 -10.23 -6.91 19.66
C SER A 107 -9.02 -6.77 20.58
N LYS A 108 -9.29 -6.79 21.87
CA LYS A 108 -8.28 -6.87 22.93
C LYS A 108 -8.68 -7.97 23.90
N GLU A 109 -7.79 -8.93 24.11
CA GLU A 109 -8.03 -10.06 25.03
C GLU A 109 -9.39 -10.74 24.78
N GLY A 110 -9.76 -10.88 23.49
CA GLY A 110 -11.04 -11.47 23.07
C GLY A 110 -12.26 -10.54 23.12
N THR A 111 -12.13 -9.32 23.64
CA THR A 111 -13.21 -8.32 23.66
C THR A 111 -13.18 -7.50 22.37
N ILE A 112 -14.30 -7.45 21.65
CA ILE A 112 -14.43 -6.68 20.40
C ILE A 112 -14.39 -5.18 20.70
N ILE A 113 -13.67 -4.44 19.86
CA ILE A 113 -13.53 -2.98 19.94
C ILE A 113 -14.14 -2.38 18.67
N ASP A 114 -15.20 -1.58 18.82
CA ASP A 114 -15.79 -0.86 17.70
C ASP A 114 -15.06 0.46 17.45
N LEU A 115 -14.49 0.62 16.24
CA LEU A 115 -13.73 1.79 15.83
C LEU A 115 -14.36 2.46 14.61
N SER A 116 -14.51 3.79 14.66
CA SER A 116 -14.86 4.58 13.49
C SER A 116 -13.76 4.54 12.43
N LYS A 117 -14.08 4.87 11.18
CA LYS A 117 -13.09 4.90 10.07
C LYS A 117 -11.86 5.77 10.39
N THR A 118 -12.08 6.93 11.02
CA THR A 118 -11.01 7.85 11.43
C THR A 118 -10.13 7.24 12.53
N GLU A 119 -10.73 6.58 13.52
CA GLU A 119 -10.01 5.88 14.59
C GLU A 119 -9.21 4.69 14.04
N GLN A 120 -9.76 3.94 13.08
CA GLN A 120 -9.07 2.83 12.40
C GLN A 120 -7.84 3.33 11.63
N ARG A 121 -7.97 4.42 10.86
CA ARG A 121 -6.85 5.04 10.12
C ARG A 121 -5.75 5.50 11.06
N LEU A 122 -6.11 6.19 12.14
CA LEU A 122 -5.16 6.65 13.15
C LEU A 122 -4.45 5.47 13.81
N LEU A 123 -5.20 4.44 14.24
CA LEU A 123 -4.65 3.23 14.84
C LEU A 123 -3.66 2.55 13.91
N ARG A 124 -4.03 2.37 12.65
CA ARG A 124 -3.17 1.76 11.63
C ARG A 124 -1.84 2.50 11.51
N LEU A 125 -1.89 3.84 11.34
CA LEU A 125 -0.68 4.65 11.23
C LEU A 125 0.23 4.52 12.44
N LEU A 126 -0.33 4.56 13.64
CA LEU A 126 0.44 4.46 14.87
C LEU A 126 1.09 3.08 15.03
N VAL A 127 0.36 2.01 14.74
CA VAL A 127 0.84 0.62 14.92
C VAL A 127 1.85 0.23 13.83
N GLU A 128 1.65 0.65 12.58
CA GLU A 128 2.61 0.44 11.50
C GLU A 128 3.95 1.17 11.74
N ASN A 129 3.90 2.29 12.44
CA ASN A 129 5.07 3.11 12.79
C ASN A 129 5.43 3.02 14.29
N ARG A 130 5.12 1.90 14.94
CA ARG A 130 5.40 1.71 16.38
C ARG A 130 6.86 1.98 16.72
N GLY A 131 7.08 2.59 17.87
CA GLY A 131 8.40 3.03 18.31
C GLY A 131 8.88 4.35 17.69
N ARG A 132 8.12 4.92 16.73
CA ARG A 132 8.44 6.22 16.11
C ARG A 132 7.38 7.23 16.49
N THR A 133 7.80 8.48 16.69
CA THR A 133 6.88 9.60 16.91
C THR A 133 6.42 10.12 15.55
N LEU A 134 5.11 10.13 15.32
CA LEU A 134 4.50 10.70 14.12
C LEU A 134 4.11 12.16 14.39
N PRO A 135 4.57 13.10 13.55
CA PRO A 135 4.20 14.52 13.67
C PRO A 135 2.69 14.73 13.50
N ARG A 136 2.15 15.74 14.17
CA ARG A 136 0.71 16.09 14.10
C ARG A 136 0.25 16.37 12.68
N GLU A 137 1.05 17.12 11.91
CA GLU A 137 0.77 17.46 10.50
C GLU A 137 0.62 16.21 9.63
N LEU A 138 1.55 15.25 9.78
CA LEU A 138 1.49 13.97 9.05
C LEU A 138 0.22 13.18 9.41
N LEU A 139 -0.13 13.16 10.69
CA LEU A 139 -1.33 12.46 11.16
C LEU A 139 -2.61 13.12 10.63
N LEU A 140 -2.68 14.45 10.64
CA LEU A 140 -3.81 15.19 10.07
C LEU A 140 -3.94 14.90 8.57
N GLU A 141 -2.85 14.98 7.81
CA GLU A 141 -2.85 14.70 6.37
C GLU A 141 -3.34 13.28 6.05
N LYS A 142 -2.81 12.26 6.76
CA LYS A 142 -3.05 10.84 6.44
C LYS A 142 -4.36 10.30 6.99
N VAL A 143 -4.86 10.84 8.10
CA VAL A 143 -6.10 10.35 8.72
C VAL A 143 -7.34 10.93 8.03
N TRP A 144 -7.26 12.15 7.47
CA TRP A 144 -8.38 12.84 6.82
C TRP A 144 -8.26 12.98 5.29
N ASP A 145 -7.35 12.21 4.62
CA ASP A 145 -7.17 12.20 3.15
C ASP A 145 -6.93 13.58 2.50
N GLY A 146 -6.37 14.53 3.24
CA GLY A 146 -5.97 15.83 2.69
C GLY A 146 -7.08 16.75 2.15
N GLY A 147 -8.36 16.39 2.30
CA GLY A 147 -9.49 17.06 1.64
C GLY A 147 -10.38 17.93 2.53
N GLU A 148 -10.24 17.85 3.82
CA GLU A 148 -11.04 18.65 4.75
C GLU A 148 -10.14 19.59 5.55
N PHE A 149 -10.56 20.84 5.72
CA PHE A 149 -9.99 21.75 6.70
C PHE A 149 -10.30 21.19 8.10
N VAL A 150 -9.41 20.35 8.60
CA VAL A 150 -9.56 19.73 9.91
C VAL A 150 -8.86 20.60 10.94
N ASP A 151 -9.62 21.05 11.94
CA ASP A 151 -9.08 21.75 13.10
C ASP A 151 -8.04 20.85 13.80
N GLU A 152 -6.92 21.42 14.21
CA GLU A 152 -5.85 20.73 14.98
C GLU A 152 -6.41 20.02 16.23
N ASN A 153 -7.50 20.50 16.79
CA ASN A 153 -8.19 19.89 17.91
C ASN A 153 -8.82 18.54 17.56
N ALA A 154 -9.23 18.33 16.29
CA ALA A 154 -9.88 17.09 15.86
C ALA A 154 -8.98 15.87 16.09
N LEU A 155 -7.68 15.99 15.81
CA LEU A 155 -6.72 14.91 16.08
C LEU A 155 -6.67 14.55 17.57
N SER A 156 -6.64 15.55 18.44
CA SER A 156 -6.60 15.34 19.90
C SER A 156 -7.86 14.63 20.40
N VAL A 157 -9.02 14.97 19.84
CA VAL A 157 -10.30 14.32 20.15
C VAL A 157 -10.30 12.85 19.70
N VAL A 158 -9.83 12.58 18.48
CA VAL A 158 -9.77 11.19 17.96
C VAL A 158 -8.77 10.35 18.76
N VAL A 159 -7.60 10.89 19.11
CA VAL A 159 -6.63 10.21 19.99
C VAL A 159 -7.24 9.89 21.36
N ARG A 160 -7.96 10.85 21.96
CA ARG A 160 -8.65 10.63 23.25
C ARG A 160 -9.70 9.52 23.15
N ARG A 161 -10.53 9.53 22.11
CA ARG A 161 -11.54 8.49 21.88
C ARG A 161 -10.91 7.13 21.67
N LEU A 162 -9.87 7.06 20.84
CA LEU A 162 -9.14 5.84 20.55
C LEU A 162 -8.52 5.26 21.83
N ARG A 163 -7.85 6.08 22.64
CA ARG A 163 -7.34 5.66 23.97
C ARG A 163 -8.44 5.12 24.87
N GLY A 164 -9.60 5.78 24.90
CA GLY A 164 -10.75 5.33 25.70
C GLY A 164 -11.27 3.96 25.29
N LYS A 165 -11.32 3.68 23.99
CA LYS A 165 -11.79 2.40 23.43
C LYS A 165 -10.75 1.28 23.56
N LEU A 166 -9.48 1.58 23.40
CA LEU A 166 -8.39 0.62 23.50
C LEU A 166 -7.94 0.35 24.95
N GLY A 167 -8.48 1.09 25.91
CA GLY A 167 -8.04 1.02 27.31
C GLY A 167 -6.56 1.43 27.45
N ASN A 168 -5.76 0.63 28.18
CA ASN A 168 -4.33 0.89 28.43
C ASN A 168 -3.45 0.71 27.16
N ALA A 169 -3.89 1.23 26.01
CA ALA A 169 -3.07 1.19 24.80
C ALA A 169 -1.83 2.07 24.96
N PRO A 170 -0.66 1.62 24.47
CA PRO A 170 0.61 2.33 24.62
C PRO A 170 0.72 3.51 23.63
N ILE A 171 -0.31 4.33 23.55
CA ILE A 171 -0.30 5.56 22.75
C ILE A 171 0.19 6.70 23.62
N ARG A 172 1.42 7.20 23.38
CA ARG A 172 2.00 8.31 24.12
C ARG A 172 1.91 9.62 23.33
N THR A 173 1.67 10.71 24.04
CA THR A 173 1.81 12.07 23.51
C THR A 173 3.25 12.53 23.66
N VAL A 174 3.86 12.99 22.56
CA VAL A 174 5.14 13.70 22.58
C VAL A 174 4.81 15.17 22.39
N TYR A 175 4.87 15.92 23.48
CA TYR A 175 4.46 17.32 23.50
C TYR A 175 5.23 18.15 22.46
N GLY A 176 4.52 19.01 21.75
CA GLY A 176 5.07 19.84 20.68
C GLY A 176 5.42 19.08 19.37
N VAL A 177 5.32 17.74 19.35
CA VAL A 177 5.70 16.94 18.17
C VAL A 177 4.50 16.14 17.63
N GLY A 178 3.90 15.25 18.45
CA GLY A 178 2.85 14.37 17.94
C GLY A 178 2.56 13.18 18.84
N TYR A 179 2.34 12.01 18.24
CA TYR A 179 1.96 10.79 18.94
C TYR A 179 2.82 9.60 18.53
N THR A 180 3.01 8.67 19.44
CA THR A 180 3.73 7.41 19.18
C THR A 180 3.00 6.24 19.80
N TRP A 181 3.07 5.08 19.15
CA TRP A 181 2.77 3.80 19.77
C TRP A 181 4.05 3.27 20.42
N GLU A 182 4.05 3.16 21.73
CA GLU A 182 5.23 2.67 22.47
C GLU A 182 5.42 1.16 22.25
N VAL A 183 6.65 0.76 22.12
CA VAL A 183 7.05 -0.65 22.08
C VAL A 183 7.59 -0.97 23.47
N SER A 184 6.97 -1.93 24.17
CA SER A 184 7.54 -2.47 25.40
C SER A 184 8.89 -3.08 25.08
N LYS A 185 9.92 -2.68 25.84
CA LYS A 185 11.24 -3.31 25.79
C LYS A 185 11.17 -4.71 26.34
#